data_cc8b31ac77be30c6d7bac6e704ded351
#
_entry.id   cc8b31ac77be30c6d7bac6e704ded351
#
_cell.length_a   1.000
_cell.length_b   1.000
_cell.length_c   1.000
_cell.angle_alpha   90.00
_cell.angle_beta   90.00
_cell.angle_gamma   90.00
#
_symmetry.space_group_name_H-M   'P 1'
#
loop_
_entity.id
_entity.type
_entity.pdbx_description
1 polymer ?
#
loop_
_entity_poly.entity_id
_entity_poly.type
_entity_poly.pdbx_seq_one_letter_code
_entity_poly.pdbx_strand_id
1 'polypeptide(L)'
;DNVTGVQTCALPIYKKKYKALVGEGSISGCKVILVKPHTYMNLSGDSLREVMDFYKEEFEHLLVIYDDIDIPTGSIRIRKNGSAGTHNGMRSIVRQLGTEEFPRIRIGIGRNSGDLADYVTGGFTKDEVKPLEEAVINAAYAVECMLDKGIDIAMSRYNMVYKLPKG
;
A
#
# COMPACT_ATOMS: atom_id res chain seq x y z
N ASP A 1 -21.41 9.01 -8.95
CA ASP A 1 -21.44 8.84 -7.48
C ASP A 1 -20.11 9.25 -6.93
N ASN A 2 -20.07 10.47 -6.38
CA ASN A 2 -18.89 11.06 -5.77
C ASN A 2 -18.59 10.37 -4.44
N VAL A 3 -17.68 9.42 -4.43
CA VAL A 3 -17.01 8.97 -3.22
C VAL A 3 -15.59 9.49 -3.27
N THR A 4 -15.30 10.39 -2.36
CA THR A 4 -14.04 11.00 -1.96
C THR A 4 -13.79 12.39 -2.54
N GLY A 5 -13.70 13.38 -1.65
CA GLY A 5 -13.18 14.71 -1.90
C GLY A 5 -11.67 14.76 -2.11
N VAL A 6 -11.11 13.76 -2.76
CA VAL A 6 -9.76 13.77 -3.30
C VAL A 6 -9.85 14.45 -4.65
N GLN A 7 -9.57 15.74 -4.70
CA GLN A 7 -9.35 16.43 -5.96
C GLN A 7 -8.05 15.88 -6.60
N THR A 8 -8.15 14.70 -7.21
CA THR A 8 -7.16 14.29 -8.19
C THR A 8 -7.42 15.11 -9.44
N CYS A 9 -6.60 16.09 -9.69
CA CYS A 9 -6.53 16.72 -11.01
C CYS A 9 -6.10 15.68 -12.03
N ALA A 10 -7.07 15.14 -12.76
CA ALA A 10 -7.02 14.08 -13.75
C ALA A 10 -6.87 12.65 -13.19
N LEU A 11 -7.84 11.79 -13.54
CA LEU A 11 -7.74 10.35 -13.35
C LEU A 11 -6.54 9.83 -14.13
N PRO A 12 -5.63 9.06 -13.50
CA PRO A 12 -4.47 8.55 -14.20
C PRO A 12 -4.90 7.61 -15.33
N ILE A 13 -4.43 7.87 -16.53
CA ILE A 13 -4.60 6.93 -17.65
C ILE A 13 -3.60 5.79 -17.40
N TYR A 14 -4.09 4.62 -17.03
CA TYR A 14 -3.26 3.45 -16.81
C TYR A 14 -2.81 2.85 -18.14
N LYS A 15 -1.49 2.58 -18.22
CA LYS A 15 -0.87 1.85 -19.34
C LYS A 15 -0.26 0.55 -18.82
N LYS A 16 -0.38 -0.51 -19.59
CA LYS A 16 0.34 -1.77 -19.29
C LYS A 16 1.81 -1.61 -19.69
N LYS A 17 2.68 -1.49 -18.71
CA LYS A 17 4.15 -1.40 -18.86
C LYS A 17 4.82 -2.02 -17.64
N TYR A 18 6.05 -2.48 -17.81
CA TYR A 18 6.87 -2.98 -16.71
C TYR A 18 6.19 -4.09 -15.89
N LYS A 19 5.47 -5.00 -16.56
CA LYS A 19 4.65 -6.04 -15.92
C LYS A 19 3.64 -5.49 -14.90
N ALA A 20 3.15 -4.27 -15.13
CA ALA A 20 2.23 -3.55 -14.26
C ALA A 20 1.20 -2.73 -15.05
N LEU A 21 0.17 -2.27 -14.35
CA LEU A 21 -0.58 -1.08 -14.74
C LEU A 21 0.12 0.13 -14.13
N VAL A 22 0.51 1.08 -14.97
CA VAL A 22 1.21 2.30 -14.57
C VAL A 22 0.39 3.50 -14.95
N GLY A 23 0.17 4.41 -14.01
CA GLY A 23 -0.49 5.70 -14.22
C GLY A 23 0.37 6.83 -13.68
N GLU A 24 0.40 7.95 -14.41
CA GLU A 24 1.05 9.17 -13.96
C GLU A 24 -0.01 10.20 -13.58
N GLY A 25 0.24 10.96 -12.52
CA GLY A 25 -0.68 11.97 -12.02
C GLY A 25 0.01 12.94 -11.07
N SER A 26 -0.80 13.78 -10.43
CA SER A 26 -0.33 14.71 -9.40
C SER A 26 -1.20 14.57 -8.15
N ILE A 27 -0.57 14.53 -6.98
CA ILE A 27 -1.21 14.54 -5.67
C ILE A 27 -0.54 15.64 -4.85
N SER A 28 -1.32 16.56 -4.27
CA SER A 28 -0.80 17.69 -3.48
C SER A 28 0.29 18.49 -4.20
N GLY A 29 0.19 18.64 -5.54
CA GLY A 29 1.17 19.33 -6.36
C GLY A 29 2.43 18.53 -6.69
N CYS A 30 2.59 17.33 -6.14
CA CYS A 30 3.71 16.45 -6.43
C CYS A 30 3.37 15.50 -7.59
N LYS A 31 4.29 15.35 -8.54
CA LYS A 31 4.16 14.32 -9.58
C LYS A 31 4.26 12.95 -8.93
N VAL A 32 3.34 12.06 -9.27
CA VAL A 32 3.31 10.69 -8.75
C VAL A 32 3.17 9.68 -9.89
N ILE A 33 3.75 8.51 -9.66
CA ILE A 33 3.65 7.34 -10.53
C ILE A 33 2.98 6.25 -9.73
N LEU A 34 1.77 5.87 -10.14
CA LEU A 34 1.01 4.80 -9.53
C LEU A 34 1.31 3.49 -10.24
N VAL A 35 1.75 2.50 -9.50
CA VAL A 35 2.15 1.19 -10.03
C VAL A 35 1.33 0.09 -9.38
N LYS A 36 0.65 -0.70 -10.20
CA LYS A 36 -0.05 -1.92 -9.78
C LYS A 36 0.60 -3.11 -10.49
N PRO A 37 1.51 -3.84 -9.84
CA PRO A 37 2.12 -5.03 -10.44
C PRO A 37 1.07 -6.05 -10.90
N HIS A 38 1.26 -6.59 -12.09
CA HIS A 38 0.44 -7.65 -12.69
C HIS A 38 1.25 -8.94 -12.81
N THR A 39 2.11 -9.16 -11.86
CA THR A 39 2.87 -10.39 -11.66
C THR A 39 2.16 -11.27 -10.63
N TYR A 40 2.64 -12.50 -10.45
CA TYR A 40 2.37 -13.21 -9.20
C TYR A 40 2.98 -12.42 -8.03
N MET A 41 2.39 -12.56 -6.82
CA MET A 41 2.79 -11.78 -5.65
C MET A 41 4.30 -11.91 -5.34
N ASN A 42 4.85 -13.11 -5.43
CA ASN A 42 6.27 -13.39 -5.21
C ASN A 42 7.21 -12.86 -6.30
N LEU A 43 6.68 -12.24 -7.36
CA LEU A 43 7.40 -11.59 -8.46
C LEU A 43 7.14 -10.09 -8.54
N SER A 44 6.48 -9.48 -7.53
CA SER A 44 6.18 -8.04 -7.51
C SER A 44 7.43 -7.17 -7.63
N GLY A 45 8.56 -7.63 -7.09
CA GLY A 45 9.84 -6.94 -7.18
C GLY A 45 10.38 -6.81 -8.60
N ASP A 46 10.09 -7.77 -9.48
CA ASP A 46 10.55 -7.73 -10.87
C ASP A 46 9.92 -6.56 -11.63
N SER A 47 8.61 -6.35 -11.42
CA SER A 47 7.90 -5.20 -11.97
C SER A 47 8.43 -3.89 -11.41
N LEU A 48 8.59 -3.81 -10.09
CA LEU A 48 9.04 -2.59 -9.44
C LEU A 48 10.47 -2.23 -9.84
N ARG A 49 11.35 -3.21 -10.00
CA ARG A 49 12.72 -2.98 -10.49
C ARG A 49 12.71 -2.31 -11.86
N GLU A 50 11.92 -2.81 -12.81
CA GLU A 50 11.79 -2.21 -14.15
C GLU A 50 11.28 -0.77 -14.08
N VAL A 51 10.32 -0.47 -13.20
CA VAL A 51 9.80 0.89 -12.99
C VAL A 51 10.88 1.81 -12.43
N MET A 52 11.56 1.40 -11.36
CA MET A 52 12.60 2.20 -10.72
C MET A 52 13.77 2.49 -11.68
N ASP A 53 14.19 1.50 -12.46
CA ASP A 53 15.25 1.67 -13.45
C ASP A 53 14.85 2.62 -14.59
N PHE A 54 13.57 2.61 -14.99
CA PHE A 54 13.07 3.51 -16.05
C PHE A 54 12.96 4.96 -15.59
N TYR A 55 12.30 5.18 -14.43
CA TYR A 55 12.07 6.53 -13.91
C TYR A 55 13.29 7.09 -13.17
N LYS A 56 14.27 6.26 -12.82
CA LYS A 56 15.51 6.62 -12.10
C LYS A 56 15.23 7.33 -10.77
N GLU A 57 14.23 6.83 -10.05
CA GLU A 57 13.84 7.38 -8.76
C GLU A 57 14.69 6.77 -7.62
N GLU A 58 14.91 7.57 -6.60
CA GLU A 58 15.56 7.13 -5.37
C GLU A 58 14.60 6.31 -4.49
N PHE A 59 15.15 5.41 -3.68
CA PHE A 59 14.32 4.52 -2.84
C PHE A 59 13.49 5.28 -1.78
N GLU A 60 13.94 6.44 -1.34
CA GLU A 60 13.19 7.31 -0.43
C GLU A 60 11.92 7.91 -1.06
N HIS A 61 11.85 7.98 -2.39
CA HIS A 61 10.64 8.36 -3.14
C HIS A 61 9.71 7.18 -3.43
N LEU A 62 10.10 5.97 -3.08
CA LEU A 62 9.26 4.78 -3.22
C LEU A 62 8.36 4.64 -2.00
N LEU A 63 7.06 4.54 -2.22
CA LEU A 63 6.10 4.14 -1.20
C LEU A 63 5.42 2.83 -1.62
N VAL A 64 5.54 1.80 -0.79
CA VAL A 64 4.84 0.52 -1.00
C VAL A 64 3.65 0.42 -0.07
N ILE A 65 2.47 0.16 -0.64
CA ILE A 65 1.22 -0.07 0.12
C ILE A 65 0.84 -1.53 -0.07
N TYR A 66 0.64 -2.25 1.02
CA TYR A 66 0.34 -3.68 0.98
C TYR A 66 -0.48 -4.16 2.19
N ASP A 67 -1.11 -5.30 2.02
CA ASP A 67 -1.88 -5.97 3.06
C ASP A 67 -0.98 -6.68 4.08
N ASP A 68 -1.43 -6.74 5.32
CA ASP A 68 -0.67 -7.36 6.40
C ASP A 68 -1.57 -8.16 7.35
N ILE A 69 -1.32 -9.46 7.43
CA ILE A 69 -2.06 -10.40 8.29
C ILE A 69 -1.71 -10.25 9.78
N ASP A 70 -0.57 -9.66 10.11
CA ASP A 70 -0.11 -9.49 11.49
C ASP A 70 -0.66 -8.22 12.16
N ILE A 71 -1.40 -7.40 11.41
CA ILE A 71 -2.04 -6.18 11.88
C ILE A 71 -3.56 -6.39 11.92
N PRO A 72 -4.24 -5.98 12.98
CA PRO A 72 -5.71 -6.12 13.07
C PRO A 72 -6.42 -5.49 11.87
N THR A 73 -7.47 -6.17 11.38
CA THR A 73 -8.31 -5.70 10.25
C THR A 73 -8.76 -4.25 10.47
N GLY A 74 -8.62 -3.42 9.44
CA GLY A 74 -8.99 -2.01 9.51
C GLY A 74 -7.93 -1.08 10.10
N SER A 75 -6.81 -1.60 10.58
CA SER A 75 -5.69 -0.81 11.09
C SER A 75 -4.70 -0.46 9.99
N ILE A 76 -4.00 0.67 10.13
CA ILE A 76 -2.89 1.01 9.25
C ILE A 76 -1.60 1.29 10.02
N ARG A 77 -0.47 1.00 9.39
CA ARG A 77 0.87 1.27 9.91
C ARG A 77 1.76 1.85 8.83
N ILE A 78 2.20 3.07 9.05
CA ILE A 78 3.18 3.77 8.21
C ILE A 78 4.55 3.60 8.84
N ARG A 79 5.56 3.27 8.04
CA ARG A 79 6.96 3.14 8.46
C ARG A 79 7.88 3.74 7.39
N LYS A 80 9.00 4.31 7.83
CA LYS A 80 10.05 4.82 6.93
C LYS A 80 10.83 3.68 6.27
N ASN A 81 11.00 2.59 6.98
CA ASN A 81 11.72 1.38 6.57
C ASN A 81 11.21 0.17 7.37
N GLY A 82 11.77 -1.00 7.11
CA GLY A 82 11.49 -2.22 7.86
C GLY A 82 11.60 -3.49 7.03
N SER A 83 11.67 -4.62 7.70
CA SER A 83 11.77 -5.93 7.06
C SER A 83 10.51 -6.29 6.26
N ALA A 84 10.69 -7.22 5.33
CA ALA A 84 9.59 -7.76 4.52
C ALA A 84 8.60 -8.62 5.31
N GLY A 85 9.00 -9.09 6.49
CA GLY A 85 8.19 -10.02 7.27
C GLY A 85 7.86 -11.31 6.51
N THR A 86 6.61 -11.74 6.61
CA THR A 86 6.10 -12.94 5.92
C THR A 86 5.47 -12.64 4.55
N HIS A 87 5.32 -11.36 4.17
CA HIS A 87 4.65 -10.97 2.94
C HIS A 87 5.51 -11.24 1.69
N ASN A 88 5.08 -12.16 0.84
CA ASN A 88 5.84 -12.63 -0.31
C ASN A 88 6.17 -11.52 -1.33
N GLY A 89 5.25 -10.57 -1.54
CA GLY A 89 5.48 -9.42 -2.40
C GLY A 89 6.60 -8.52 -1.87
N MET A 90 6.60 -8.24 -0.58
CA MET A 90 7.64 -7.43 0.07
C MET A 90 9.00 -8.13 0.03
N ARG A 91 9.04 -9.45 0.27
CA ARG A 91 10.29 -10.24 0.11
C ARG A 91 10.85 -10.16 -1.32
N SER A 92 9.97 -10.20 -2.31
CA SER A 92 10.36 -10.02 -3.70
C SER A 92 10.94 -8.63 -3.97
N ILE A 93 10.27 -7.59 -3.48
CA ILE A 93 10.71 -6.19 -3.64
C ILE A 93 12.07 -5.98 -2.98
N VAL A 94 12.23 -6.36 -1.70
CA VAL A 94 13.48 -6.20 -0.96
C VAL A 94 14.62 -6.96 -1.66
N ARG A 95 14.37 -8.17 -2.13
CA ARG A 95 15.38 -8.95 -2.87
C ARG A 95 15.80 -8.28 -4.17
N GLN A 96 14.86 -7.73 -4.94
CA GLN A 96 15.14 -7.09 -6.23
C GLN A 96 15.80 -5.73 -6.08
N LEU A 97 15.40 -4.95 -5.08
CA LEU A 97 15.98 -3.63 -4.84
C LEU A 97 17.27 -3.67 -4.01
N GLY A 98 17.48 -4.75 -3.24
CA GLY A 98 18.66 -4.91 -2.39
C GLY A 98 18.63 -4.02 -1.14
N THR A 99 17.47 -3.49 -0.76
CA THR A 99 17.31 -2.60 0.39
C THR A 99 15.95 -2.74 1.06
N GLU A 100 15.91 -2.42 2.35
CA GLU A 100 14.68 -2.27 3.15
C GLU A 100 14.40 -0.78 3.47
N GLU A 101 15.25 0.13 3.00
CA GLU A 101 15.22 1.55 3.32
C GLU A 101 14.28 2.32 2.35
N PHE A 102 12.99 2.04 2.42
CA PHE A 102 11.95 2.76 1.70
C PHE A 102 10.65 2.83 2.51
N PRO A 103 9.87 3.92 2.37
CA PRO A 103 8.57 4.08 3.03
C PRO A 103 7.55 3.01 2.66
N ARG A 104 6.70 2.67 3.62
CA ARG A 104 5.60 1.72 3.43
C ARG A 104 4.37 2.05 4.26
N ILE A 105 3.22 1.67 3.74
CA ILE A 105 1.95 1.64 4.46
C ILE A 105 1.46 0.20 4.49
N ARG A 106 1.26 -0.34 5.68
CA ARG A 106 0.72 -1.68 5.92
C ARG A 106 -0.76 -1.54 6.26
N ILE A 107 -1.62 -2.20 5.52
CA ILE A 107 -3.07 -2.23 5.78
C ILE A 107 -3.39 -3.56 6.44
N GLY A 108 -3.88 -3.51 7.67
CA GLY A 108 -4.23 -4.68 8.44
C GLY A 108 -5.44 -5.41 7.85
N ILE A 109 -5.25 -6.69 7.57
CA ILE A 109 -6.32 -7.60 7.18
C ILE A 109 -6.59 -8.67 8.25
N GLY A 110 -5.78 -8.68 9.32
CA GLY A 110 -5.90 -9.59 10.46
C GLY A 110 -5.56 -11.03 10.10
N ARG A 111 -5.44 -11.84 11.15
CA ARG A 111 -5.46 -13.30 11.03
C ARG A 111 -6.84 -13.77 11.46
N ASN A 112 -7.60 -14.32 10.55
CA ASN A 112 -8.72 -15.14 10.98
C ASN A 112 -8.19 -16.42 11.61
N SER A 113 -8.88 -16.94 12.61
CA SER A 113 -8.52 -18.14 13.37
C SER A 113 -8.55 -19.45 12.57
N GLY A 114 -8.67 -19.37 11.23
CA GLY A 114 -8.66 -20.47 10.29
C GLY A 114 -7.33 -20.63 9.54
N ASP A 115 -7.25 -21.65 8.72
CA ASP A 115 -6.09 -21.94 7.90
C ASP A 115 -5.81 -20.77 6.93
N LEU A 116 -4.53 -20.40 6.76
CA LEU A 116 -4.11 -19.31 5.89
C LEU A 116 -4.61 -19.47 4.44
N ALA A 117 -4.79 -20.72 4.00
CA ALA A 117 -5.34 -21.07 2.69
C ALA A 117 -6.83 -20.70 2.57
N ASP A 118 -7.62 -20.91 3.61
CA ASP A 118 -9.04 -20.55 3.66
C ASP A 118 -9.24 -19.03 3.66
N TYR A 119 -8.33 -18.29 4.27
CA TYR A 119 -8.37 -16.85 4.30
C TYR A 119 -8.11 -16.22 2.92
N VAL A 120 -7.13 -16.74 2.17
CA VAL A 120 -6.80 -16.25 0.83
C VAL A 120 -7.92 -16.54 -0.20
N THR A 121 -8.71 -17.59 0.01
CA THR A 121 -9.78 -18.03 -0.90
C THR A 121 -11.19 -17.65 -0.46
N GLY A 122 -11.42 -17.40 0.85
CA GLY A 122 -12.75 -17.22 1.44
C GLY A 122 -13.32 -15.79 1.38
N GLY A 123 -12.49 -14.78 1.11
CA GLY A 123 -12.91 -13.37 1.13
C GLY A 123 -13.16 -12.83 2.54
N PHE A 124 -13.49 -11.54 2.62
CA PHE A 124 -13.76 -10.84 3.89
C PHE A 124 -15.21 -11.06 4.33
N THR A 125 -15.41 -11.14 5.65
CA THR A 125 -16.76 -11.13 6.24
C THR A 125 -17.40 -9.74 6.12
N LYS A 126 -18.73 -9.66 6.26
CA LYS A 126 -19.45 -8.36 6.22
C LYS A 126 -18.95 -7.37 7.28
N ASP A 127 -18.54 -7.87 8.44
CA ASP A 127 -18.05 -7.04 9.55
C ASP A 127 -16.61 -6.54 9.32
N GLU A 128 -15.86 -7.18 8.44
CA GLU A 128 -14.50 -6.79 8.07
C GLU A 128 -14.46 -5.80 6.89
N VAL A 129 -15.47 -5.82 6.02
CA VAL A 129 -15.49 -4.99 4.80
C VAL A 129 -15.44 -3.51 5.13
N LYS A 130 -16.31 -3.03 6.03
CA LYS A 130 -16.38 -1.60 6.37
C LYS A 130 -15.09 -1.08 7.02
N PRO A 131 -14.52 -1.71 8.06
CA PRO A 131 -13.23 -1.32 8.61
C PRO A 131 -12.10 -1.33 7.58
N LEU A 132 -12.12 -2.27 6.64
CA LEU A 132 -11.11 -2.37 5.59
C LEU A 132 -11.24 -1.23 4.57
N GLU A 133 -12.46 -0.90 4.15
CA GLU A 133 -12.71 0.26 3.29
C GLU A 133 -12.25 1.57 3.94
N GLU A 134 -12.54 1.76 5.23
CA GLU A 134 -12.06 2.92 6.00
C GLU A 134 -10.53 2.96 6.07
N ALA A 135 -9.87 1.81 6.25
CA ALA A 135 -8.41 1.72 6.26
C ALA A 135 -7.81 2.10 4.91
N VAL A 136 -8.40 1.67 3.79
CA VAL A 136 -7.96 2.04 2.44
C VAL A 136 -8.10 3.55 2.21
N ILE A 137 -9.23 4.15 2.62
CA ILE A 137 -9.46 5.60 2.53
C ILE A 137 -8.42 6.35 3.38
N ASN A 138 -8.19 5.91 4.62
CA ASN A 138 -7.19 6.51 5.50
C ASN A 138 -5.76 6.37 4.95
N ALA A 139 -5.45 5.26 4.29
CA ALA A 139 -4.17 5.09 3.60
C ALA A 139 -4.00 6.11 2.45
N ALA A 140 -5.06 6.40 1.69
CA ALA A 140 -5.03 7.44 0.66
C ALA A 140 -4.79 8.84 1.26
N TYR A 141 -5.50 9.21 2.32
CA TYR A 141 -5.24 10.46 3.04
C TYR A 141 -3.84 10.52 3.66
N ALA A 142 -3.31 9.39 4.11
CA ALA A 142 -1.94 9.32 4.61
C ALA A 142 -0.92 9.61 3.51
N VAL A 143 -1.13 9.13 2.28
CA VAL A 143 -0.28 9.46 1.12
C VAL A 143 -0.30 10.97 0.84
N GLU A 144 -1.48 11.58 0.80
CA GLU A 144 -1.60 13.04 0.61
C GLU A 144 -0.86 13.80 1.72
N CYS A 145 -1.04 13.39 2.97
CA CYS A 145 -0.37 13.99 4.11
C CYS A 145 1.15 13.82 4.05
N MET A 146 1.64 12.65 3.60
CA MET A 146 3.07 12.42 3.40
C MET A 146 3.67 13.38 2.38
N LEU A 147 2.98 13.59 1.25
CA LEU A 147 3.43 14.48 0.18
C LEU A 147 3.38 15.97 0.57
N ASP A 148 2.35 16.36 1.35
CA ASP A 148 2.15 17.75 1.77
C ASP A 148 2.98 18.13 3.00
N LYS A 149 3.07 17.25 4.00
CA LYS A 149 3.58 17.54 5.36
C LYS A 149 4.74 16.64 5.81
N GLY A 150 5.06 15.63 5.04
CA GLY A 150 6.10 14.66 5.34
C GLY A 150 5.61 13.44 6.14
N ILE A 151 6.45 12.42 6.12
CA ILE A 151 6.10 11.08 6.66
C ILE A 151 5.92 11.10 8.19
N ASP A 152 6.65 11.92 8.93
CA ASP A 152 6.56 11.96 10.40
C ASP A 152 5.18 12.45 10.85
N ILE A 153 4.64 13.46 10.16
CA ILE A 153 3.29 13.97 10.44
C ILE A 153 2.24 12.93 10.01
N ALA A 154 2.42 12.29 8.87
CA ALA A 154 1.53 11.23 8.43
C ALA A 154 1.51 10.05 9.42
N MET A 155 2.67 9.62 9.92
CA MET A 155 2.79 8.58 10.96
C MET A 155 2.03 8.96 12.24
N SER A 156 2.17 10.22 12.68
CA SER A 156 1.50 10.71 13.87
C SER A 156 -0.02 10.74 13.73
N ARG A 157 -0.53 11.06 12.54
CA ARG A 157 -1.96 11.21 12.30
C ARG A 157 -2.69 9.94 11.93
N TYR A 158 -2.04 9.06 11.16
CA TYR A 158 -2.68 7.93 10.48
C TYR A 158 -2.24 6.56 10.99
N ASN A 159 -1.20 6.43 11.82
CA ASN A 159 -0.92 5.18 12.50
C ASN A 159 -2.04 4.90 13.51
N MET A 160 -2.93 4.02 13.17
CA MET A 160 -4.10 3.68 13.98
C MET A 160 -4.25 2.17 14.13
N VAL A 161 -4.73 1.77 15.30
CA VAL A 161 -5.15 0.39 15.58
C VAL A 161 -6.67 0.38 15.68
N TYR A 162 -7.32 -0.24 14.72
CA TYR A 162 -8.76 -0.46 14.77
C TYR A 162 -9.06 -1.58 15.78
N LYS A 163 -9.97 -1.33 16.68
CA LYS A 163 -10.47 -2.34 17.61
C LYS A 163 -11.88 -2.70 17.17
N LEU A 164 -12.06 -3.94 16.75
CA LEU A 164 -13.41 -4.46 16.51
C LEU A 164 -14.25 -4.26 17.77
N PRO A 165 -15.51 -3.81 17.64
CA PRO A 165 -16.45 -3.81 18.77
C PRO A 165 -16.48 -5.21 19.38
N LYS A 166 -16.31 -5.29 20.70
CA LYS A 166 -16.53 -6.55 21.40
C LYS A 166 -18.04 -6.83 21.30
N GLY A 167 -18.39 -7.88 20.57
CA GLY A 167 -19.76 -8.41 20.53
C GLY A 167 -20.23 -8.87 21.89
#